data_f500568bf35f72bbed4d22a9a6d79c29
#
_entry.id   f500568bf35f72bbed4d22a9a6d79c29
#
_cell.length_a   1.000
_cell.length_b   1.000
_cell.length_c   1.000
_cell.angle_alpha   90.00
_cell.angle_beta   90.00
_cell.angle_gamma   90.00
#
_symmetry.space_group_name_H-M   'P 1'
#
loop_
_entity.id
_entity.type
_entity.pdbx_description
1 polymer ?
#
loop_
_entity_poly.entity_id
_entity_poly.type
_entity_poly.pdbx_seq_one_letter_code
_entity_poly.pdbx_strand_id
1 'polypeptide(L)'
;MYKRQAFLLASSIAFYIFIYTVWLKRRTHHNIVIGGAAGAFPPVIGWSCVTGDISVLPLMLFLIIFVWTPPHFWALAMYKDVEYSKVNIPMLPVVHGRKVAKIQSFIYSLVLCLVSVAPFFIGLTGKVYLFSSLFLNSIFIFYSFKLLNSDKNENDIFASRLFKFSILYLYLIFMFFILDKIFQI
;
A
#
# COMPACT_ATOMS: atom_id res chain seq x y z
N MET A 1 -7.13 29.11 8.89
CA MET A 1 -6.86 27.74 9.34
C MET A 1 -7.06 26.69 8.23
N TYR A 2 -8.06 26.79 7.38
CA TYR A 2 -8.41 25.76 6.37
C TYR A 2 -7.63 25.78 5.04
N LYS A 3 -6.73 26.74 4.81
CA LYS A 3 -6.06 26.90 3.51
C LYS A 3 -5.08 25.76 3.17
N ARG A 4 -4.33 25.25 4.15
CA ARG A 4 -3.34 24.15 3.94
C ARG A 4 -4.06 22.83 3.61
N GLN A 5 -5.11 22.50 4.35
CA GLN A 5 -5.90 21.30 4.15
C GLN A 5 -6.59 21.30 2.78
N ALA A 6 -7.20 22.42 2.42
CA ALA A 6 -7.82 22.60 1.11
C ALA A 6 -6.78 22.48 -0.02
N PHE A 7 -5.58 23.02 0.16
CA PHE A 7 -4.48 22.90 -0.79
C PHE A 7 -4.00 21.44 -0.92
N LEU A 8 -3.79 20.72 0.19
CA LEU A 8 -3.39 19.30 0.18
C LEU A 8 -4.44 18.43 -0.50
N LEU A 9 -5.72 18.65 -0.18
CA LEU A 9 -6.83 17.93 -0.79
C LEU A 9 -6.91 18.23 -2.30
N ALA A 10 -6.87 19.49 -2.69
CA ALA A 10 -6.90 19.90 -4.09
C ALA A 10 -5.69 19.33 -4.87
N SER A 11 -4.50 19.35 -4.27
CA SER A 11 -3.28 18.78 -4.86
C SER A 11 -3.38 17.27 -5.03
N SER A 12 -3.94 16.54 -4.04
CA SER A 12 -4.16 15.10 -4.13
C SER A 12 -5.16 14.75 -5.23
N ILE A 13 -6.26 15.50 -5.33
CA ILE A 13 -7.28 15.33 -6.40
C ILE A 13 -6.67 15.66 -7.77
N ALA A 14 -5.95 16.76 -7.89
CA ALA A 14 -5.30 17.15 -9.13
C ALA A 14 -4.27 16.11 -9.58
N PHE A 15 -3.45 15.60 -8.66
CA PHE A 15 -2.51 14.51 -8.94
C PHE A 15 -3.24 13.25 -9.41
N TYR A 16 -4.32 12.84 -8.74
CA TYR A 16 -5.10 11.68 -9.13
C TYR A 16 -5.72 11.83 -10.51
N ILE A 17 -6.33 12.99 -10.82
CA ILE A 17 -6.99 13.21 -12.11
C ILE A 17 -5.96 13.36 -13.22
N PHE A 18 -5.07 14.35 -13.12
CA PHE A 18 -4.20 14.74 -14.24
C PHE A 18 -3.02 13.78 -14.39
N ILE A 19 -2.32 13.45 -13.31
CA ILE A 19 -1.11 12.63 -13.38
C ILE A 19 -1.46 11.15 -13.47
N TYR A 20 -2.26 10.63 -12.55
CA TYR A 20 -2.58 9.21 -12.57
C TYR A 20 -3.58 8.85 -13.67
N THR A 21 -4.79 9.45 -13.69
CA THR A 21 -5.87 8.98 -14.57
C THR A 21 -5.65 9.36 -16.02
N VAL A 22 -5.32 10.63 -16.31
CA VAL A 22 -5.18 11.13 -17.68
C VAL A 22 -3.85 10.71 -18.30
N TRP A 23 -2.76 10.84 -17.54
CA TRP A 23 -1.42 10.63 -18.09
C TRP A 23 -0.90 9.22 -17.92
N LEU A 24 -0.81 8.68 -16.68
CA LEU A 24 -0.07 7.44 -16.39
C LEU A 24 -0.88 6.15 -16.59
N LYS A 25 -2.17 6.16 -16.26
CA LYS A 25 -2.99 4.94 -16.17
C LYS A 25 -2.96 4.06 -17.43
N ARG A 26 -2.87 4.68 -18.61
CA ARG A 26 -2.86 3.97 -19.91
C ARG A 26 -1.50 3.95 -20.61
N ARG A 27 -0.46 4.58 -20.03
CA ARG A 27 0.83 4.76 -20.70
C ARG A 27 1.98 3.98 -20.06
N THR A 28 1.90 3.64 -18.79
CA THR A 28 3.01 2.98 -18.10
C THR A 28 2.54 1.92 -17.12
N HIS A 29 3.33 0.86 -16.97
CA HIS A 29 3.12 -0.18 -15.96
C HIS A 29 3.46 0.29 -14.53
N HIS A 30 4.15 1.43 -14.38
CA HIS A 30 4.40 2.07 -13.10
C HIS A 30 3.19 2.88 -12.58
N ASN A 31 2.06 2.87 -13.31
CA ASN A 31 0.85 3.60 -12.96
C ASN A 31 0.40 3.34 -11.53
N ILE A 32 0.48 2.08 -11.05
CA ILE A 32 0.09 1.70 -9.69
C ILE A 32 1.06 2.28 -8.65
N VAL A 33 2.37 2.21 -8.89
CA VAL A 33 3.37 2.72 -7.95
C VAL A 33 3.20 4.23 -7.78
N ILE A 34 3.18 4.98 -8.89
CA ILE A 34 3.07 6.44 -8.86
C ILE A 34 1.66 6.86 -8.39
N GLY A 35 0.61 6.20 -8.93
CA GLY A 35 -0.78 6.49 -8.57
C GLY A 35 -1.12 6.18 -7.11
N GLY A 36 -0.40 5.23 -6.49
CA GLY A 36 -0.53 4.90 -5.07
C GLY A 36 -0.28 6.09 -4.14
N ALA A 37 0.52 7.08 -4.59
CA ALA A 37 0.73 8.30 -3.81
C ALA A 37 -0.59 9.06 -3.55
N ALA A 38 -1.47 9.18 -4.55
CA ALA A 38 -2.76 9.84 -4.35
C ALA A 38 -3.63 9.15 -3.28
N GLY A 39 -3.65 7.81 -3.30
CA GLY A 39 -4.38 7.02 -2.30
C GLY A 39 -3.76 7.03 -0.90
N ALA A 40 -2.49 7.44 -0.77
CA ALA A 40 -1.78 7.51 0.49
C ALA A 40 -1.92 8.87 1.22
N PHE A 41 -2.48 9.91 0.59
CA PHE A 41 -2.64 11.23 1.20
C PHE A 41 -3.67 11.33 2.36
N PRO A 42 -4.72 10.52 2.47
CA PRO A 42 -5.74 10.68 3.50
C PRO A 42 -5.23 10.86 4.93
N PRO A 43 -4.24 10.10 5.44
CA PRO A 43 -3.70 10.32 6.79
C PRO A 43 -3.07 11.70 6.96
N VAL A 44 -2.35 12.21 5.94
CA VAL A 44 -1.71 13.53 5.98
C VAL A 44 -2.75 14.65 5.99
N ILE A 45 -3.80 14.50 5.17
CA ILE A 45 -4.90 15.46 5.11
C ILE A 45 -5.66 15.46 6.45
N GLY A 46 -6.06 14.27 6.95
CA GLY A 46 -6.77 14.14 8.21
C GLY A 46 -5.98 14.71 9.39
N TRP A 47 -4.69 14.42 9.48
CA TRP A 47 -3.82 14.97 10.51
C TRP A 47 -3.75 16.50 10.44
N SER A 48 -3.53 17.05 9.25
CA SER A 48 -3.46 18.50 9.07
C SER A 48 -4.78 19.21 9.36
N CYS A 49 -5.91 18.53 9.24
CA CYS A 49 -7.24 19.09 9.63
C CYS A 49 -7.36 19.33 11.13
N VAL A 50 -6.73 18.48 11.94
CA VAL A 50 -6.80 18.56 13.41
C VAL A 50 -5.70 19.45 13.97
N THR A 51 -4.45 19.23 13.51
CA THR A 51 -3.27 19.89 14.10
C THR A 51 -2.86 21.18 13.40
N GLY A 52 -3.30 21.39 12.16
CA GLY A 52 -2.86 22.52 11.32
C GLY A 52 -1.43 22.37 10.79
N ASP A 53 -0.77 21.23 11.03
CA ASP A 53 0.63 20.97 10.68
C ASP A 53 0.81 19.64 9.96
N ILE A 54 2.04 19.40 9.44
CA ILE A 54 2.47 18.13 8.84
C ILE A 54 3.67 17.64 9.67
N SER A 55 3.44 16.60 10.48
CA SER A 55 4.49 15.98 11.29
C SER A 55 4.98 14.67 10.67
N VAL A 56 6.00 14.06 11.28
CA VAL A 56 6.58 12.79 10.82
C VAL A 56 5.57 11.65 10.87
N LEU A 57 4.65 11.66 11.85
CA LEU A 57 3.67 10.59 12.05
C LEU A 57 2.76 10.38 10.84
N PRO A 58 2.01 11.39 10.32
CA PRO A 58 1.18 11.18 9.13
C PRO A 58 1.99 10.85 7.87
N LEU A 59 3.26 11.28 7.80
CA LEU A 59 4.15 10.89 6.70
C LEU A 59 4.53 9.40 6.77
N MET A 60 4.71 8.84 7.97
CA MET A 60 4.92 7.39 8.13
C MET A 60 3.66 6.61 7.73
N LEU A 61 2.47 7.06 8.11
CA LEU A 61 1.22 6.44 7.70
C LEU A 61 1.01 6.52 6.18
N PHE A 62 1.34 7.66 5.57
CA PHE A 62 1.38 7.82 4.11
C PHE A 62 2.32 6.78 3.48
N LEU A 63 3.53 6.65 4.00
CA LEU A 63 4.56 5.76 3.45
C LEU A 63 4.15 4.28 3.55
N ILE A 64 3.50 3.88 4.63
CA ILE A 64 2.94 2.53 4.79
C ILE A 64 1.91 2.24 3.69
N ILE A 65 0.94 3.14 3.47
CA ILE A 65 -0.08 2.96 2.41
C ILE A 65 0.57 2.96 1.03
N PHE A 66 1.51 3.87 0.80
CA PHE A 66 2.19 4.00 -0.48
C PHE A 66 2.94 2.72 -0.87
N VAL A 67 3.71 2.15 0.06
CA VAL A 67 4.48 0.91 -0.17
C VAL A 67 3.58 -0.33 -0.18
N TRP A 68 2.46 -0.32 0.55
CA TRP A 68 1.45 -1.39 0.52
C TRP A 68 0.70 -1.47 -0.83
N THR A 69 0.51 -0.33 -1.51
CA THR A 69 -0.29 -0.24 -2.73
C THR A 69 0.19 -1.17 -3.86
N PRO A 70 1.48 -1.25 -4.24
CA PRO A 70 1.93 -2.09 -5.33
C PRO A 70 1.67 -3.58 -5.12
N PRO A 71 2.07 -4.25 -4.04
CA PRO A 71 1.82 -5.67 -3.85
C PRO A 71 0.32 -6.01 -3.78
N HIS A 72 -0.50 -5.12 -3.21
CA HIS A 72 -1.95 -5.25 -3.19
C HIS A 72 -2.56 -5.28 -4.61
N PHE A 73 -2.26 -4.26 -5.42
CA PHE A 73 -2.82 -4.17 -6.76
C PHE A 73 -2.22 -5.16 -7.77
N TRP A 74 -0.95 -5.54 -7.61
CA TRP A 74 -0.38 -6.57 -8.47
C TRP A 74 -0.94 -7.95 -8.13
N ALA A 75 -1.23 -8.25 -6.87
CA ALA A 75 -1.95 -9.45 -6.50
C ALA A 75 -3.35 -9.49 -7.11
N LEU A 76 -4.09 -8.36 -7.06
CA LEU A 76 -5.39 -8.23 -7.73
C LEU A 76 -5.27 -8.42 -9.25
N ALA A 77 -4.28 -7.76 -9.88
CA ALA A 77 -4.08 -7.84 -11.32
C ALA A 77 -3.68 -9.25 -11.80
N MET A 78 -2.96 -10.03 -10.99
CA MET A 78 -2.66 -11.43 -11.27
C MET A 78 -3.89 -12.33 -11.12
N TYR A 79 -4.74 -12.05 -10.13
CA TYR A 79 -5.98 -12.78 -9.90
C TYR A 79 -7.05 -12.49 -10.96
N LYS A 80 -7.07 -11.27 -11.53
CA LYS A 80 -8.04 -10.80 -12.51
C LYS A 80 -7.40 -10.39 -13.85
N ASP A 81 -6.37 -11.10 -14.28
CA ASP A 81 -5.59 -10.73 -15.47
C ASP A 81 -6.42 -10.71 -16.77
N VAL A 82 -7.39 -11.62 -16.90
CA VAL A 82 -8.32 -11.68 -18.05
C VAL A 82 -9.17 -10.40 -18.13
N GLU A 83 -9.58 -9.84 -16.99
CA GLU A 83 -10.38 -8.62 -16.98
C GLU A 83 -9.54 -7.39 -17.35
N TYR A 84 -8.30 -7.31 -16.85
CA TYR A 84 -7.39 -6.20 -17.13
C TYR A 84 -6.87 -6.20 -18.60
N SER A 85 -6.64 -7.37 -19.15
CA SER A 85 -6.22 -7.49 -20.57
C SER A 85 -7.30 -7.01 -21.54
N LYS A 86 -8.58 -7.26 -21.23
CA LYS A 86 -9.72 -6.82 -22.06
C LYS A 86 -9.85 -5.29 -22.17
N VAL A 87 -9.43 -4.55 -21.15
CA VAL A 87 -9.54 -3.07 -21.11
C VAL A 87 -8.24 -2.34 -21.48
N ASN A 88 -7.22 -3.06 -21.96
CA ASN A 88 -5.93 -2.53 -22.39
C ASN A 88 -5.24 -1.61 -21.36
N ILE A 89 -5.37 -1.93 -20.05
CA ILE A 89 -4.63 -1.24 -19.00
C ILE A 89 -3.28 -1.94 -18.83
N PRO A 90 -2.14 -1.23 -19.00
CA PRO A 90 -0.80 -1.81 -18.91
C PRO A 90 -0.41 -2.09 -17.45
N MET A 91 -1.02 -3.12 -16.85
CA MET A 91 -0.63 -3.59 -15.51
C MET A 91 0.67 -4.37 -15.58
N LEU A 92 1.48 -4.33 -14.53
CA LEU A 92 2.77 -5.02 -14.49
C LEU A 92 2.70 -6.49 -14.92
N PRO A 93 1.76 -7.33 -14.42
CA PRO A 93 1.66 -8.73 -14.85
C PRO A 93 1.25 -8.88 -16.31
N VAL A 94 0.53 -7.91 -16.89
CA VAL A 94 0.09 -7.93 -18.31
C VAL A 94 1.26 -7.58 -19.24
N VAL A 95 2.08 -6.60 -18.86
CA VAL A 95 3.17 -6.07 -19.70
C VAL A 95 4.45 -6.89 -19.57
N HIS A 96 4.87 -7.22 -18.35
CA HIS A 96 6.14 -7.89 -18.03
C HIS A 96 5.97 -9.35 -17.57
N GLY A 97 4.74 -9.84 -17.56
CA GLY A 97 4.42 -11.20 -17.15
C GLY A 97 4.33 -11.40 -15.64
N ARG A 98 3.68 -12.52 -15.27
CA ARG A 98 3.38 -12.87 -13.88
C ARG A 98 4.65 -13.09 -13.03
N LYS A 99 5.75 -13.59 -13.61
CA LYS A 99 7.01 -13.83 -12.89
C LYS A 99 7.59 -12.53 -12.33
N VAL A 100 7.65 -11.49 -13.14
CA VAL A 100 8.15 -10.17 -12.71
C VAL A 100 7.24 -9.58 -11.64
N ALA A 101 5.92 -9.67 -11.81
CA ALA A 101 4.97 -9.17 -10.83
C ALA A 101 5.08 -9.88 -9.47
N LYS A 102 5.31 -11.20 -9.45
CA LYS A 102 5.57 -11.97 -8.22
C LYS A 102 6.83 -11.51 -7.49
N ILE A 103 7.94 -11.35 -8.22
CA ILE A 103 9.22 -10.90 -7.66
C ILE A 103 9.05 -9.49 -7.08
N GLN A 104 8.45 -8.57 -7.83
CA GLN A 104 8.22 -7.21 -7.37
C GLN A 104 7.29 -7.17 -6.14
N SER A 105 6.21 -7.95 -6.13
CA SER A 105 5.31 -8.06 -4.98
C SER A 105 6.04 -8.56 -3.73
N PHE A 106 6.96 -9.52 -3.88
CA PHE A 106 7.77 -10.00 -2.77
C PHE A 106 8.76 -8.95 -2.26
N ILE A 107 9.47 -8.25 -3.15
CA ILE A 107 10.39 -7.17 -2.78
C ILE A 107 9.62 -6.06 -2.01
N TYR A 108 8.48 -5.63 -2.55
CA TYR A 108 7.67 -4.61 -1.88
C TYR A 108 7.09 -5.07 -0.54
N SER A 109 6.83 -6.38 -0.35
CA SER A 109 6.41 -6.90 0.95
C SER A 109 7.52 -6.82 2.01
N LEU A 110 8.79 -7.01 1.60
CA LEU A 110 9.95 -6.82 2.49
C LEU A 110 10.15 -5.34 2.83
N VAL A 111 10.03 -4.45 1.83
CA VAL A 111 10.09 -3.00 2.06
C VAL A 111 8.95 -2.53 2.97
N LEU A 112 7.73 -3.07 2.78
CA LEU A 112 6.59 -2.79 3.64
C LEU A 112 6.85 -3.18 5.10
N CYS A 113 7.49 -4.33 5.32
CA CYS A 113 7.90 -4.75 6.66
C CYS A 113 8.83 -3.72 7.31
N LEU A 114 9.85 -3.26 6.61
CA LEU A 114 10.79 -2.25 7.13
C LEU A 114 10.05 -0.92 7.45
N VAL A 115 9.23 -0.45 6.51
CA VAL A 115 8.51 0.81 6.65
C VAL A 115 7.47 0.76 7.77
N SER A 116 6.74 -0.35 7.91
CA SER A 116 5.70 -0.48 8.95
C SER A 116 6.27 -0.64 10.36
N VAL A 117 7.50 -1.13 10.50
CA VAL A 117 8.19 -1.24 11.80
C VAL A 117 8.92 0.05 12.18
N ALA A 118 9.28 0.89 11.20
CA ALA A 118 10.03 2.13 11.41
C ALA A 118 9.41 3.09 12.45
N PRO A 119 8.07 3.26 12.56
CA PRO A 119 7.46 4.12 13.58
C PRO A 119 7.87 3.79 15.02
N PHE A 120 8.15 2.54 15.33
CA PHE A 120 8.66 2.15 16.65
C PHE A 120 10.07 2.67 16.90
N PHE A 121 10.98 2.50 15.94
CA PHE A 121 12.38 2.90 16.10
C PHE A 121 12.58 4.42 16.19
N ILE A 122 11.67 5.19 15.60
CA ILE A 122 11.68 6.66 15.70
C ILE A 122 10.83 7.18 16.86
N GLY A 123 10.40 6.30 17.78
CA GLY A 123 9.68 6.66 19.00
C GLY A 123 8.23 7.12 18.81
N LEU A 124 7.62 6.84 17.65
CA LEU A 124 6.21 7.22 17.39
C LEU A 124 5.20 6.22 17.91
N THR A 125 5.60 4.97 18.17
CA THR A 125 4.72 3.89 18.64
C THR A 125 5.40 3.06 19.73
N GLY A 126 4.60 2.30 20.48
CA GLY A 126 5.08 1.42 21.54
C GLY A 126 5.18 -0.06 21.11
N LYS A 127 5.35 -0.91 22.12
CA LYS A 127 5.57 -2.36 21.94
C LYS A 127 4.35 -3.08 21.37
N VAL A 128 3.13 -2.63 21.70
CA VAL A 128 1.89 -3.24 21.22
C VAL A 128 1.83 -3.16 19.68
N TYR A 129 2.09 -1.97 19.14
CA TYR A 129 2.19 -1.80 17.69
C TYR A 129 3.32 -2.62 17.07
N LEU A 130 4.52 -2.62 17.69
CA LEU A 130 5.67 -3.36 17.18
C LEU A 130 5.37 -4.85 17.00
N PHE A 131 4.89 -5.52 18.05
CA PHE A 131 4.62 -6.97 17.98
C PHE A 131 3.48 -7.28 17.01
N SER A 132 2.43 -6.46 16.99
CA SER A 132 1.32 -6.62 16.06
C SER A 132 1.76 -6.41 14.60
N SER A 133 2.59 -5.40 14.34
CA SER A 133 3.12 -5.15 12.98
C SER A 133 4.03 -6.28 12.52
N LEU A 134 4.93 -6.79 13.37
CA LEU A 134 5.79 -7.93 13.05
C LEU A 134 4.97 -9.20 12.74
N PHE A 135 3.93 -9.47 13.52
CA PHE A 135 3.03 -10.60 13.27
C PHE A 135 2.31 -10.46 11.91
N LEU A 136 1.72 -9.30 11.63
CA LEU A 136 1.03 -9.05 10.36
C LEU A 136 1.98 -9.10 9.16
N ASN A 137 3.18 -8.55 9.31
CA ASN A 137 4.24 -8.61 8.27
C ASN A 137 4.67 -10.05 7.99
N SER A 138 4.80 -10.89 9.02
CA SER A 138 5.15 -12.31 8.83
C SER A 138 4.13 -13.04 7.96
N ILE A 139 2.84 -12.80 8.18
CA ILE A 139 1.76 -13.39 7.36
C ILE A 139 1.79 -12.81 5.93
N PHE A 140 2.01 -11.49 5.78
CA PHE A 140 2.07 -10.84 4.48
C PHE A 140 3.23 -11.39 3.64
N ILE A 141 4.42 -11.48 4.23
CA ILE A 141 5.62 -12.05 3.59
C ILE A 141 5.40 -13.53 3.26
N PHE A 142 4.77 -14.30 4.16
CA PHE A 142 4.45 -15.71 3.91
C PHE A 142 3.56 -15.88 2.67
N TYR A 143 2.45 -15.12 2.54
CA TYR A 143 1.61 -15.21 1.35
C TYR A 143 2.32 -14.72 0.09
N SER A 144 3.13 -13.68 0.18
CA SER A 144 3.91 -13.17 -0.94
C SER A 144 5.00 -14.16 -1.38
N PHE A 145 5.64 -14.84 -0.45
CA PHE A 145 6.62 -15.92 -0.73
C PHE A 145 5.94 -17.15 -1.35
N LYS A 146 4.78 -17.55 -0.84
CA LYS A 146 3.98 -18.64 -1.46
C LYS A 146 3.58 -18.29 -2.89
N LEU A 147 3.15 -17.05 -3.14
CA LEU A 147 2.86 -16.58 -4.49
C LEU A 147 4.11 -16.59 -5.38
N LEU A 148 5.28 -16.20 -4.87
CA LEU A 148 6.54 -16.20 -5.61
C LEU A 148 6.89 -17.61 -6.12
N ASN A 149 6.72 -18.63 -5.28
CA ASN A 149 7.07 -20.02 -5.57
C ASN A 149 5.92 -20.86 -6.14
N SER A 150 4.75 -20.28 -6.37
CA SER A 150 3.57 -21.00 -6.88
C SER A 150 3.71 -21.34 -8.37
N ASP A 151 3.20 -22.49 -8.76
CA ASP A 151 3.09 -22.92 -10.16
C ASP A 151 1.95 -22.17 -10.89
N LYS A 152 1.88 -22.35 -12.23
CA LYS A 152 0.89 -21.65 -13.05
C LYS A 152 -0.55 -21.89 -12.59
N ASN A 153 -0.88 -23.09 -12.13
CA ASN A 153 -2.22 -23.50 -11.69
C ASN A 153 -2.60 -22.96 -10.30
N GLU A 154 -1.60 -22.66 -9.46
CA GLU A 154 -1.81 -22.17 -8.08
C GLU A 154 -1.74 -20.65 -7.97
N ASN A 155 -1.26 -19.96 -9.00
CA ASN A 155 -1.05 -18.52 -9.01
C ASN A 155 -2.29 -17.73 -8.57
N ASP A 156 -3.45 -18.10 -9.09
CA ASP A 156 -4.69 -17.35 -8.83
C ASP A 156 -5.16 -17.54 -7.39
N ILE A 157 -4.91 -18.70 -6.80
CA ILE A 157 -5.26 -18.99 -5.41
C ILE A 157 -4.40 -18.13 -4.46
N PHE A 158 -3.07 -18.13 -4.65
CA PHE A 158 -2.17 -17.36 -3.79
C PHE A 158 -2.26 -15.85 -4.04
N ALA A 159 -2.49 -15.43 -5.27
CA ALA A 159 -2.75 -14.03 -5.59
C ALA A 159 -4.03 -13.53 -4.92
N SER A 160 -5.11 -14.32 -4.97
CA SER A 160 -6.37 -13.99 -4.28
C SER A 160 -6.21 -13.94 -2.75
N ARG A 161 -5.44 -14.88 -2.15
CA ARG A 161 -5.17 -14.90 -0.71
C ARG A 161 -4.34 -13.67 -0.28
N LEU A 162 -3.27 -13.35 -1.01
CA LEU A 162 -2.47 -12.17 -0.75
C LEU A 162 -3.31 -10.89 -0.86
N PHE A 163 -4.12 -10.76 -1.91
CA PHE A 163 -5.03 -9.63 -2.10
C PHE A 163 -6.01 -9.47 -0.93
N LYS A 164 -6.71 -10.53 -0.55
CA LYS A 164 -7.67 -10.49 0.57
C LYS A 164 -6.98 -10.16 1.90
N PHE A 165 -5.84 -10.80 2.16
CA PHE A 165 -5.08 -10.52 3.38
C PHE A 165 -4.54 -9.10 3.41
N SER A 166 -4.11 -8.54 2.28
CA SER A 166 -3.60 -7.17 2.22
C SER A 166 -4.63 -6.12 2.66
N ILE A 167 -5.92 -6.34 2.39
CA ILE A 167 -7.01 -5.48 2.88
C ILE A 167 -7.10 -5.55 4.41
N LEU A 168 -7.13 -6.78 4.94
CA LEU A 168 -7.16 -7.00 6.39
C LEU A 168 -5.90 -6.44 7.08
N TYR A 169 -4.73 -6.62 6.46
CA TYR A 169 -3.45 -6.08 6.92
C TYR A 169 -3.51 -4.58 7.14
N LEU A 170 -3.95 -3.82 6.13
CA LEU A 170 -3.97 -2.36 6.23
C LEU A 170 -4.95 -1.89 7.31
N TYR A 171 -6.12 -2.51 7.40
CA TYR A 171 -7.08 -2.24 8.45
C TYR A 171 -6.49 -2.49 9.86
N LEU A 172 -5.88 -3.66 10.06
CA LEU A 172 -5.34 -4.05 11.36
C LEU A 172 -4.11 -3.21 11.76
N ILE A 173 -3.22 -2.86 10.82
CA ILE A 173 -2.05 -2.02 11.11
C ILE A 173 -2.50 -0.66 11.67
N PHE A 174 -3.52 -0.03 11.08
CA PHE A 174 -4.06 1.24 11.57
C PHE A 174 -4.80 1.08 12.89
N MET A 175 -5.56 0.00 13.05
CA MET A 175 -6.24 -0.30 14.31
C MET A 175 -5.24 -0.48 15.46
N PHE A 176 -4.18 -1.27 15.27
CA PHE A 176 -3.14 -1.44 16.28
C PHE A 176 -2.33 -0.17 16.54
N PHE A 177 -2.19 0.68 15.54
CA PHE A 177 -1.59 2.00 15.73
C PHE A 177 -2.43 2.86 16.71
N ILE A 178 -3.75 2.88 16.55
CA ILE A 178 -4.67 3.61 17.44
C ILE A 178 -4.67 2.98 18.85
N LEU A 179 -4.78 1.66 18.94
CA LEU A 179 -4.77 0.95 20.22
C LEU A 179 -3.48 1.19 20.99
N ASP A 180 -2.33 1.13 20.32
CA ASP A 180 -1.03 1.41 20.95
C ASP A 180 -0.98 2.81 21.56
N LYS A 181 -1.57 3.80 20.90
CA LYS A 181 -1.66 5.17 21.42
C LYS A 181 -2.57 5.27 22.65
N ILE A 182 -3.66 4.51 22.70
CA ILE A 182 -4.55 4.47 23.86
C ILE A 182 -3.84 3.81 25.06
N PHE A 183 -3.05 2.77 24.84
CA PHE A 183 -2.33 2.06 25.92
C PHE A 183 -1.04 2.76 26.37
N GLN A 184 -0.54 3.76 25.63
CA GLN A 184 0.63 4.57 26.02
C GLN A 184 0.26 5.74 26.96
N ILE A 185 -1.03 6.00 27.20
CA ILE A 185 -1.52 7.00 28.16
C ILE A 185 -1.56 6.40 29.56
#